data_5534e53841bf83dc152ff3489ee10e19
#
_entry.id   5534e53841bf83dc152ff3489ee10e19
#
_cell.length_a   1.000
_cell.length_b   1.000
_cell.length_c   1.000
_cell.angle_alpha   90.00
_cell.angle_beta   90.00
_cell.angle_gamma   90.00
#
_symmetry.space_group_name_H-M   'P 1'
#
loop_
_entity.id
_entity.type
_entity.pdbx_description
1 polymer ?
#
loop_
_entity_poly.entity_id
_entity_poly.type
_entity_poly.pdbx_seq_one_letter_code
_entity_poly.pdbx_strand_id
1 'polypeptide(L)'
;VTGLKEFEDRKLDSLSGGQRQRAWIAMSLTQDTDILLLDEPTTYLDLAYQIEILELLKDLNKKTKKTIVIVIHELNQAARYADNLVCMKNGKIYSKGKVHDIFNETMLKDVFGIDSIVIPDPITNRPMCIPR
;
A
#
# COMPACT_ATOMS: atom_id res chain seq x y z
N VAL A 1 -0.82 -7.73 -17.02
CA VAL A 1 -0.98 -7.58 -15.56
C VAL A 1 -1.30 -6.14 -15.19
N THR A 2 -0.64 -5.14 -15.78
CA THR A 2 -0.81 -3.71 -15.45
C THR A 2 -1.94 -3.00 -16.20
N GLY A 3 -2.60 -3.67 -17.16
CA GLY A 3 -3.68 -3.09 -17.97
C GLY A 3 -3.24 -1.97 -18.93
N LEU A 4 -1.94 -1.86 -19.23
CA LEU A 4 -1.38 -0.77 -20.04
C LEU A 4 -1.25 -1.07 -21.52
N LYS A 5 -1.70 -2.24 -21.99
CA LYS A 5 -1.54 -2.65 -23.39
C LYS A 5 -2.13 -1.66 -24.41
N GLU A 6 -3.19 -0.95 -24.02
CA GLU A 6 -3.84 0.08 -24.86
C GLU A 6 -3.03 1.37 -24.96
N PHE A 7 -2.00 1.53 -24.13
CA PHE A 7 -1.22 2.76 -23.99
C PHE A 7 0.25 2.58 -24.37
N GLU A 8 0.65 1.43 -24.97
CA GLU A 8 2.06 1.10 -25.23
C GLU A 8 2.74 2.12 -26.16
N ASP A 9 1.99 2.74 -27.07
CA ASP A 9 2.50 3.74 -27.99
C ASP A 9 2.37 5.19 -27.48
N ARG A 10 1.81 5.40 -26.28
CA ARG A 10 1.61 6.75 -25.73
C ARG A 10 2.84 7.23 -24.94
N LYS A 11 3.12 8.54 -25.07
CA LYS A 11 4.14 9.19 -24.23
C LYS A 11 3.67 9.19 -22.76
N LEU A 12 4.59 8.97 -21.82
CA LEU A 12 4.31 9.00 -20.37
C LEU A 12 3.59 10.29 -19.93
N ASP A 13 3.94 11.45 -20.54
CA ASP A 13 3.35 12.73 -20.22
C ASP A 13 1.87 12.87 -20.66
N SER A 14 1.41 12.01 -21.56
CA SER A 14 0.01 11.96 -22.01
C SER A 14 -0.87 11.04 -21.18
N LEU A 15 -0.30 10.33 -20.18
CA LEU A 15 -1.01 9.42 -19.30
C LEU A 15 -1.61 10.17 -18.11
N SER A 16 -2.79 9.71 -17.63
CA SER A 16 -3.33 10.17 -16.34
C SER A 16 -2.42 9.77 -15.19
N GLY A 17 -2.60 10.39 -14.02
CA GLY A 17 -1.78 10.08 -12.83
C GLY A 17 -1.78 8.59 -12.50
N GLY A 18 -2.94 7.94 -12.47
CA GLY A 18 -3.05 6.50 -12.21
C GLY A 18 -2.43 5.62 -13.31
N GLN A 19 -2.59 6.00 -14.58
CA GLN A 19 -1.97 5.30 -15.71
C GLN A 19 -0.44 5.43 -15.66
N ARG A 20 0.07 6.62 -15.33
CA ARG A 20 1.50 6.87 -15.14
C ARG A 20 2.07 6.04 -14.01
N GLN A 21 1.36 5.96 -12.86
CA GLN A 21 1.77 5.15 -11.74
C GLN A 21 1.84 3.65 -12.09
N ARG A 22 0.86 3.14 -12.83
CA ARG A 22 0.89 1.76 -13.35
C ARG A 22 2.07 1.52 -14.31
N ALA A 23 2.41 2.51 -15.14
CA ALA A 23 3.59 2.43 -16.02
C ALA A 23 4.89 2.35 -15.23
N TRP A 24 5.05 3.14 -14.18
CA TRP A 24 6.21 3.07 -13.27
C TRP A 24 6.32 1.70 -12.58
N ILE A 25 5.21 1.15 -12.08
CA ILE A 25 5.18 -0.19 -11.49
C ILE A 25 5.56 -1.24 -12.55
N ALA A 26 5.03 -1.15 -13.76
CA ALA A 26 5.37 -2.06 -14.86
C ALA A 26 6.87 -2.02 -15.19
N MET A 27 7.46 -0.82 -15.28
CA MET A 27 8.90 -0.65 -15.49
C MET A 27 9.74 -1.27 -14.37
N SER A 28 9.33 -1.08 -13.11
CA SER A 28 10.03 -1.66 -11.97
C SER A 28 10.00 -3.20 -11.99
N LEU A 29 8.94 -3.77 -12.54
CA LEU A 29 8.81 -5.24 -12.68
C LEU A 29 9.74 -5.84 -13.74
N THR A 30 10.14 -5.06 -14.75
CA THR A 30 11.07 -5.53 -15.78
C THR A 30 12.49 -5.74 -15.25
N GLN A 31 12.83 -5.20 -14.09
CA GLN A 31 14.14 -5.34 -13.45
C GLN A 31 14.40 -6.75 -12.87
N ASP A 32 13.39 -7.62 -12.89
CA ASP A 32 13.46 -9.01 -12.42
C ASP A 32 14.12 -9.21 -11.04
N THR A 33 13.81 -8.30 -10.11
CA THR A 33 14.26 -8.37 -8.71
C THR A 33 13.25 -9.13 -7.85
N ASP A 34 13.70 -9.78 -6.78
CA ASP A 34 12.82 -10.48 -5.82
C ASP A 34 12.07 -9.53 -4.90
N ILE A 35 12.57 -8.30 -4.76
CA ILE A 35 12.01 -7.27 -3.88
C ILE A 35 11.66 -6.04 -4.72
N LEU A 36 10.44 -5.54 -4.54
CA LEU A 36 9.96 -4.28 -5.09
C LEU A 36 9.78 -3.28 -3.95
N LEU A 37 10.46 -2.14 -4.05
CA LEU A 37 10.35 -1.04 -3.10
C LEU A 37 9.56 0.09 -3.73
N LEU A 38 8.48 0.53 -3.08
CA LEU A 38 7.62 1.62 -3.55
C LEU A 38 7.48 2.67 -2.45
N ASP A 39 7.87 3.87 -2.77
CA ASP A 39 7.75 5.01 -1.87
C ASP A 39 6.49 5.80 -2.23
N GLU A 40 5.49 5.75 -1.35
CA GLU A 40 4.20 6.45 -1.46
C GLU A 40 3.50 6.28 -2.84
N PRO A 41 3.31 5.05 -3.35
CA PRO A 41 2.80 4.84 -4.71
C PRO A 41 1.36 5.29 -4.93
N THR A 42 0.64 5.66 -3.86
CA THR A 42 -0.76 6.10 -3.91
C THR A 42 -0.93 7.60 -3.66
N THR A 43 0.13 8.32 -3.34
CA THR A 43 0.09 9.76 -3.07
C THR A 43 -0.32 10.54 -4.32
N TYR A 44 -1.12 11.59 -4.15
CA TYR A 44 -1.70 12.42 -5.22
C TYR A 44 -2.70 11.71 -6.14
N LEU A 45 -3.15 10.51 -5.80
CA LEU A 45 -4.22 9.81 -6.51
C LEU A 45 -5.54 9.96 -5.74
N ASP A 46 -6.66 9.99 -6.45
CA ASP A 46 -7.95 9.87 -5.80
C ASP A 46 -8.18 8.45 -5.26
N LEU A 47 -9.16 8.29 -4.37
CA LEU A 47 -9.41 7.04 -3.65
C LEU A 47 -9.59 5.83 -4.58
N ALA A 48 -10.27 6.01 -5.71
CA ALA A 48 -10.51 4.92 -6.64
C ALA A 48 -9.20 4.39 -7.24
N TYR A 49 -8.33 5.29 -7.70
CA TYR A 49 -7.01 4.92 -8.24
C TYR A 49 -6.06 4.39 -7.17
N GLN A 50 -6.11 4.89 -5.93
CA GLN A 50 -5.36 4.32 -4.81
C GLN A 50 -5.71 2.85 -4.60
N ILE A 51 -7.00 2.53 -4.56
CA ILE A 51 -7.50 1.17 -4.40
C ILE A 51 -7.04 0.29 -5.57
N GLU A 52 -7.17 0.76 -6.81
CA GLU A 52 -6.74 0.03 -7.99
C GLU A 52 -5.24 -0.31 -7.97
N ILE A 53 -4.39 0.61 -7.54
CA ILE A 53 -2.95 0.38 -7.40
C ILE A 53 -2.67 -0.66 -6.31
N LEU A 54 -3.32 -0.57 -5.16
CA LEU A 54 -3.11 -1.52 -4.06
C LEU A 54 -3.61 -2.93 -4.41
N GLU A 55 -4.73 -3.06 -5.10
CA GLU A 55 -5.22 -4.35 -5.63
C GLU A 55 -4.24 -4.91 -6.68
N LEU A 56 -3.74 -4.09 -7.59
CA LEU A 56 -2.72 -4.49 -8.56
C LEU A 56 -1.48 -5.05 -7.87
N LEU A 57 -0.96 -4.36 -6.84
CA LEU A 57 0.23 -4.79 -6.10
C LEU A 57 -0.02 -6.09 -5.33
N LYS A 58 -1.20 -6.25 -4.74
CA LYS A 58 -1.61 -7.48 -4.06
C LYS A 58 -1.67 -8.68 -5.03
N ASP A 59 -2.28 -8.48 -6.19
CA ASP A 59 -2.37 -9.51 -7.22
C ASP A 59 -0.99 -9.88 -7.78
N LEU A 60 -0.13 -8.88 -7.95
CA LEU A 60 1.24 -9.06 -8.36
C LEU A 60 2.02 -9.91 -7.37
N ASN A 61 1.97 -9.56 -6.08
CA ASN A 61 2.62 -10.35 -5.01
C ASN A 61 2.14 -11.81 -5.03
N LYS A 62 0.83 -12.05 -5.17
CA LYS A 62 0.28 -13.42 -5.25
C LYS A 62 0.79 -14.19 -6.45
N LYS A 63 0.87 -13.56 -7.64
CA LYS A 63 1.26 -14.20 -8.91
C LYS A 63 2.75 -14.44 -8.99
N THR A 64 3.56 -13.47 -8.58
CA THR A 64 5.02 -13.50 -8.78
C THR A 64 5.80 -13.96 -7.55
N LYS A 65 5.14 -13.99 -6.38
CA LYS A 65 5.77 -14.26 -5.06
C LYS A 65 6.87 -13.27 -4.68
N LYS A 66 6.98 -12.14 -5.39
CA LYS A 66 7.92 -11.07 -5.04
C LYS A 66 7.54 -10.42 -3.72
N THR A 67 8.52 -10.04 -2.93
CA THR A 67 8.29 -9.23 -1.74
C THR A 67 8.04 -7.78 -2.16
N ILE A 68 6.92 -7.20 -1.73
CA ILE A 68 6.60 -5.80 -2.03
C ILE A 68 6.64 -5.01 -0.73
N VAL A 69 7.48 -4.01 -0.67
CA VAL A 69 7.60 -3.07 0.45
C VAL A 69 7.07 -1.72 0.00
N ILE A 70 6.10 -1.19 0.74
CA ILE A 70 5.41 0.06 0.41
C ILE A 70 5.50 1.02 1.59
N VAL A 71 5.93 2.24 1.35
CA VAL A 71 5.68 3.35 2.27
C VAL A 71 4.27 3.88 2.00
N ILE A 72 3.42 3.90 3.02
CA ILE A 72 2.02 4.29 2.92
C ILE A 72 1.59 5.09 4.15
N HIS A 73 0.80 6.13 3.96
CA HIS A 73 0.30 6.99 5.04
C HIS A 73 -1.13 6.68 5.46
N GLU A 74 -1.90 6.06 4.58
CA GLU A 74 -3.30 5.72 4.83
C GLU A 74 -3.41 4.46 5.70
N LEU A 75 -3.65 4.66 7.01
CA LEU A 75 -3.63 3.60 8.02
C LEU A 75 -4.56 2.43 7.70
N ASN A 76 -5.79 2.72 7.28
CA ASN A 76 -6.76 1.68 6.95
C ASN A 76 -6.40 0.91 5.67
N GLN A 77 -5.78 1.58 4.69
CA GLN A 77 -5.26 0.90 3.51
C GLN A 77 -4.06 0.03 3.87
N ALA A 78 -3.13 0.51 4.71
CA ALA A 78 -2.02 -0.29 5.20
C ALA A 78 -2.52 -1.56 5.90
N ALA A 79 -3.47 -1.42 6.82
CA ALA A 79 -4.06 -2.55 7.53
C ALA A 79 -4.80 -3.53 6.61
N ARG A 80 -5.47 -3.03 5.57
CA ARG A 80 -6.28 -3.83 4.64
C ARG A 80 -5.42 -4.64 3.66
N TYR A 81 -4.31 -4.09 3.19
CA TYR A 81 -3.54 -4.67 2.09
C TYR A 81 -2.25 -5.37 2.52
N ALA A 82 -1.58 -4.92 3.58
CA ALA A 82 -0.32 -5.49 4.01
C ALA A 82 -0.48 -6.82 4.75
N ASP A 83 0.47 -7.73 4.60
CA ASP A 83 0.57 -8.93 5.42
C ASP A 83 1.31 -8.63 6.73
N ASN A 84 2.35 -7.81 6.63
CA ASN A 84 3.15 -7.34 7.76
C ASN A 84 3.23 -5.81 7.73
N LEU A 85 3.38 -5.20 8.89
CA LEU A 85 3.63 -3.78 9.06
C LEU A 85 4.96 -3.54 9.73
N VAL A 86 5.60 -2.45 9.36
CA VAL A 86 6.72 -1.86 10.07
C VAL A 86 6.32 -0.44 10.42
N CYS A 87 6.07 -0.18 11.70
CA CYS A 87 5.71 1.14 12.19
C CYS A 87 6.97 1.88 12.64
N MET A 88 7.14 3.11 12.18
CA MET A 88 8.29 3.93 12.50
C MET A 88 7.86 5.17 13.30
N LYS A 89 8.69 5.55 14.27
CA LYS A 89 8.57 6.80 15.04
C LYS A 89 9.92 7.41 15.28
N ASN A 90 10.08 8.70 15.02
CA ASN A 90 11.34 9.43 15.24
C ASN A 90 12.58 8.74 14.63
N GLY A 91 12.45 8.23 13.39
CA GLY A 91 13.52 7.55 12.67
C GLY A 91 13.88 6.15 13.17
N LYS A 92 13.11 5.58 14.10
CA LYS A 92 13.32 4.25 14.66
C LYS A 92 12.10 3.35 14.42
N ILE A 93 12.34 2.05 14.34
CA ILE A 93 11.26 1.06 14.30
C ILE A 93 10.62 1.01 15.69
N TYR A 94 9.33 1.35 15.75
CA TYR A 94 8.51 1.24 16.96
C TYR A 94 8.01 -0.19 17.13
N SER A 95 7.42 -0.77 16.09
CA SER A 95 6.95 -2.16 16.07
C SER A 95 7.00 -2.73 14.66
N LYS A 96 7.10 -4.06 14.55
CA LYS A 96 7.03 -4.79 13.29
C LYS A 96 6.39 -6.16 13.51
N GLY A 97 5.61 -6.63 12.56
CA GLY A 97 4.97 -7.95 12.62
C GLY A 97 3.72 -8.02 11.75
N LYS A 98 2.92 -9.07 11.97
CA LYS A 98 1.66 -9.25 11.27
C LYS A 98 0.68 -8.13 11.62
N VAL A 99 -0.13 -7.73 10.65
CA VAL A 99 -1.10 -6.63 10.82
C VAL A 99 -1.98 -6.84 12.05
N HIS A 100 -2.55 -8.03 12.24
CA HIS A 100 -3.43 -8.32 13.37
C HIS A 100 -2.75 -8.22 14.74
N ASP A 101 -1.43 -8.39 14.81
CA ASP A 101 -0.70 -8.37 16.07
C ASP A 101 -0.33 -6.95 16.51
N ILE A 102 -0.05 -6.08 15.53
CA ILE A 102 0.52 -4.76 15.83
C ILE A 102 -0.41 -3.58 15.53
N PHE A 103 -1.43 -3.74 14.68
CA PHE A 103 -2.39 -2.67 14.38
C PHE A 103 -3.45 -2.60 15.47
N ASN A 104 -3.18 -1.83 16.50
CA ASN A 104 -4.04 -1.67 17.67
C ASN A 104 -4.08 -0.22 18.15
N GLU A 105 -5.00 0.09 19.05
CA GLU A 105 -5.25 1.43 19.58
C GLU A 105 -4.00 2.03 20.25
N THR A 106 -3.21 1.22 20.97
CA THR A 106 -1.98 1.67 21.63
C THR A 106 -0.95 2.12 20.59
N MET A 107 -0.70 1.33 19.55
CA MET A 107 0.22 1.68 18.47
C MET A 107 -0.23 2.95 17.76
N LEU A 108 -1.53 3.08 17.44
CA LEU A 108 -2.09 4.25 16.77
C LEU A 108 -1.92 5.52 17.61
N LYS A 109 -2.15 5.43 18.91
CA LYS A 109 -1.94 6.54 19.83
C LYS A 109 -0.47 6.90 19.98
N ASP A 110 0.38 5.90 20.21
CA ASP A 110 1.80 6.14 20.47
C ASP A 110 2.56 6.64 19.24
N VAL A 111 2.29 6.07 18.06
CA VAL A 111 3.02 6.42 16.85
C VAL A 111 2.44 7.65 16.17
N PHE A 112 1.11 7.71 16.02
CA PHE A 112 0.41 8.72 15.22
C PHE A 112 -0.33 9.77 16.05
N GLY A 113 -0.45 9.59 17.38
CA GLY A 113 -1.20 10.48 18.26
C GLY A 113 -2.73 10.41 18.08
N ILE A 114 -3.24 9.35 17.45
CA ILE A 114 -4.65 9.21 17.13
C ILE A 114 -5.35 8.45 18.26
N ASP A 115 -6.35 9.09 18.87
CA ASP A 115 -7.32 8.42 19.75
C ASP A 115 -8.38 7.75 18.86
N SER A 116 -8.48 6.44 18.95
CA SER A 116 -9.29 5.65 18.03
C SER A 116 -9.78 4.36 18.67
N ILE A 117 -10.76 3.74 18.03
CA ILE A 117 -11.09 2.33 18.24
C ILE A 117 -10.62 1.51 17.04
N VAL A 118 -10.27 0.26 17.28
CA VAL A 118 -9.91 -0.69 16.22
C VAL A 118 -10.96 -1.79 16.18
N ILE A 119 -11.64 -1.90 15.05
CA ILE A 119 -12.66 -2.91 14.80
C ILE A 119 -12.31 -3.74 13.56
N PRO A 120 -12.87 -4.92 13.37
CA PRO A 120 -12.71 -5.64 12.11
C PRO A 120 -13.45 -4.92 10.96
N ASP A 121 -12.76 -4.78 9.82
CA ASP A 121 -13.35 -4.35 8.56
C ASP A 121 -14.46 -5.35 8.15
N PRO A 122 -15.69 -4.90 7.88
CA PRO A 122 -16.82 -5.80 7.63
C PRO A 122 -16.69 -6.61 6.33
N ILE A 123 -15.79 -6.23 5.43
CA ILE A 123 -15.57 -6.91 4.15
C ILE A 123 -14.38 -7.88 4.22
N THR A 124 -13.28 -7.44 4.82
CA THR A 124 -12.01 -8.18 4.81
C THR A 124 -11.66 -8.84 6.13
N ASN A 125 -12.40 -8.51 7.20
CA ASN A 125 -12.12 -8.91 8.59
C ASN A 125 -10.73 -8.49 9.10
N ARG A 126 -10.08 -7.56 8.42
CA ARG A 126 -8.80 -6.98 8.84
C ARG A 126 -9.04 -5.81 9.81
N PRO A 127 -8.07 -5.45 10.66
CA PRO A 127 -8.26 -4.35 11.58
C PRO A 127 -8.48 -3.02 10.83
N MET A 128 -9.41 -2.23 11.31
CA MET A 128 -9.76 -0.90 10.78
C MET A 128 -9.80 0.11 11.92
N CYS A 129 -9.10 1.22 11.73
CA CYS A 129 -9.07 2.34 12.67
C CYS A 129 -10.26 3.27 12.42
N ILE A 130 -10.98 3.61 13.49
CA ILE A 130 -12.02 4.66 13.51
C ILE A 130 -11.57 5.70 14.53
N PRO A 131 -11.17 6.91 14.12
CA PRO A 131 -10.86 8.01 15.03
C PRO A 131 -12.08 8.40 15.88
N ARG A 132 -11.84 8.79 17.14
CA ARG A 132 -12.86 9.32 18.07
C ARG A 132 -13.01 10.82 17.92
#